data_4da85210ea47013a94465b382587d08f
#
_entry.id   4da85210ea47013a94465b382587d08f
#
_cell.length_a   1.000
_cell.length_b   1.000
_cell.length_c   1.000
_cell.angle_alpha   90.00
_cell.angle_beta   90.00
_cell.angle_gamma   90.00
#
_symmetry.space_group_name_H-M   'P 1'
#
loop_
_entity.id
_entity.type
_entity.pdbx_description
1 polymer ?
#
loop_
_entity_poly.entity_id
_entity_poly.type
_entity_poly.pdbx_seq_one_letter_code
_entity_poly.pdbx_strand_id
1 'polypeptide(L)'
;CLFVAMDPGTYRRGVEWMVPRRNRTEFSVVIERMGKTLRRLLASGDGPVIDADAWAEGAYRPTPSIIEAAEALYAGHDVTAISRSEAGAENLSRTANAIAAVVARMRTEGGKAICFVTGVPGAGKTLAGLNLACQRHPDHPEEHAVFLSGNGPLVQVLQEALRRDGKRKRALPDLPEARILQAREPDAFIQNVHHFRDEYLAPDRVPTEHVVIFDEAQRAWDRAMTSDFMRRKKGQTAFDESEPGFLLSVMDRRPDWCVVVCLIGE
;
A
#
# COMPACT_ATOMS: atom_id res chain seq x y z
N CYS A 1 19.22 -16.83 3.53
CA CYS A 1 18.59 -16.79 2.19
C CYS A 1 19.55 -16.15 1.22
N LEU A 2 20.06 -16.93 0.26
CA LEU A 2 20.95 -16.42 -0.78
C LEU A 2 20.08 -15.77 -1.85
N PHE A 3 19.98 -14.45 -1.87
CA PHE A 3 19.42 -13.72 -3.01
C PHE A 3 20.53 -13.56 -4.06
N VAL A 4 20.57 -14.47 -5.01
CA VAL A 4 21.36 -14.27 -6.23
C VAL A 4 20.49 -13.39 -7.14
N ALA A 5 20.95 -12.18 -7.45
CA ALA A 5 20.36 -11.35 -8.49
C ALA A 5 20.58 -12.07 -9.82
N MET A 6 19.58 -12.80 -10.30
CA MET A 6 19.60 -13.51 -11.57
C MET A 6 18.98 -12.63 -12.65
N ASP A 7 19.58 -12.66 -13.83
CA ASP A 7 18.90 -12.11 -14.99
C ASP A 7 17.56 -12.86 -15.22
N PRO A 8 16.53 -12.18 -15.81
CA PRO A 8 15.20 -12.77 -15.96
C PRO A 8 15.15 -14.10 -16.70
N GLY A 9 16.08 -14.37 -17.61
CA GLY A 9 16.16 -15.62 -18.36
C GLY A 9 16.69 -16.78 -17.53
N THR A 10 17.61 -16.53 -16.61
CA THR A 10 18.16 -17.52 -15.68
C THR A 10 17.15 -17.83 -14.57
N TYR A 11 16.41 -16.81 -14.08
CA TYR A 11 15.32 -16.99 -13.11
C TYR A 11 14.19 -17.88 -13.65
N ARG A 12 13.68 -17.62 -14.88
CA ARG A 12 12.65 -18.44 -15.51
C ARG A 12 13.06 -19.91 -15.61
N ARG A 13 14.28 -20.19 -16.07
CA ARG A 13 14.81 -21.56 -16.16
C ARG A 13 14.95 -22.22 -14.80
N GLY A 14 15.34 -21.45 -13.76
CA GLY A 14 15.43 -21.96 -12.38
C GLY A 14 14.06 -22.29 -11.79
N VAL A 15 13.05 -21.49 -12.03
CA VAL A 15 11.67 -21.69 -11.54
C VAL A 15 11.00 -22.89 -12.24
N GLU A 16 11.15 -23.03 -13.56
CA GLU A 16 10.63 -24.21 -14.29
C GLU A 16 11.21 -25.52 -13.78
N TRP A 17 12.43 -25.50 -13.22
CA TRP A 17 13.07 -26.66 -12.61
C TRP A 17 12.58 -26.94 -11.15
N MET A 18 12.05 -25.94 -10.45
CA MET A 18 11.60 -26.04 -9.06
C MET A 18 10.11 -26.33 -8.89
N VAL A 19 9.30 -26.30 -9.96
CA VAL A 19 7.87 -26.61 -9.86
C VAL A 19 7.66 -28.11 -9.65
N PRO A 20 7.15 -28.54 -8.48
CA PRO A 20 6.94 -29.97 -8.23
C PRO A 20 5.74 -30.49 -9.01
N ARG A 21 5.93 -31.54 -9.79
CA ARG A 21 4.80 -32.40 -10.20
C ARG A 21 4.34 -33.21 -8.98
N ARG A 22 3.05 -33.20 -8.72
CA ARG A 22 2.34 -33.75 -7.55
C ARG A 22 2.77 -35.17 -7.15
N ASN A 23 3.79 -35.39 -6.29
CA ASN A 23 3.92 -36.63 -5.48
C ASN A 23 4.96 -36.48 -4.36
N ARG A 24 4.71 -37.08 -3.21
CA ARG A 24 5.49 -37.01 -1.95
C ARG A 24 6.93 -37.54 -2.01
N THR A 25 7.27 -38.37 -2.99
CA THR A 25 8.63 -38.88 -3.23
C THR A 25 9.59 -37.88 -3.84
N GLU A 26 9.11 -36.69 -4.19
CA GLU A 26 9.86 -35.68 -4.95
C GLU A 26 10.60 -34.65 -4.07
N PHE A 27 10.39 -34.61 -2.75
CA PHE A 27 11.01 -33.62 -1.89
C PHE A 27 12.55 -33.77 -1.84
N SER A 28 13.05 -35.00 -1.80
CA SER A 28 14.48 -35.32 -1.86
C SER A 28 15.08 -34.98 -3.22
N VAL A 29 14.36 -35.17 -4.30
CA VAL A 29 14.76 -34.82 -5.67
C VAL A 29 14.82 -33.31 -5.86
N VAL A 30 13.89 -32.55 -5.25
CA VAL A 30 13.90 -31.07 -5.26
C VAL A 30 15.12 -30.53 -4.55
N ILE A 31 15.47 -31.03 -3.36
CA ILE A 31 16.65 -30.62 -2.61
C ILE A 31 17.95 -30.92 -3.37
N GLU A 32 18.05 -32.12 -3.96
CA GLU A 32 19.21 -32.49 -4.75
C GLU A 32 19.37 -31.62 -6.02
N ARG A 33 18.27 -31.36 -6.72
CA ARG A 33 18.26 -30.46 -7.89
C ARG A 33 18.60 -29.02 -7.49
N MET A 34 18.06 -28.51 -6.37
CA MET A 34 18.41 -27.20 -5.81
C MET A 34 19.91 -27.09 -5.54
N GLY A 35 20.51 -28.12 -4.89
CA GLY A 35 21.93 -28.17 -4.64
C GLY A 35 22.79 -28.20 -5.91
N LYS A 36 22.36 -28.88 -6.98
CA LYS A 36 23.04 -28.88 -8.28
C LYS A 36 22.92 -27.50 -8.97
N THR A 37 21.75 -26.87 -8.88
CA THR A 37 21.51 -25.53 -9.47
C THR A 37 22.35 -24.49 -8.76
N LEU A 38 22.36 -24.49 -7.43
CA LEU A 38 23.18 -23.59 -6.61
C LEU A 38 24.67 -23.74 -6.93
N ARG A 39 25.19 -24.98 -7.04
CA ARG A 39 26.59 -25.22 -7.41
C ARG A 39 26.93 -24.69 -8.80
N ARG A 40 26.03 -24.80 -9.80
CA ARG A 40 26.24 -24.22 -11.12
C ARG A 40 26.27 -22.69 -11.08
N LEU A 41 25.38 -22.08 -10.30
CA LEU A 41 25.32 -20.62 -10.15
C LEU A 41 26.57 -20.09 -9.47
N LEU A 42 27.04 -20.77 -8.42
CA LEU A 42 28.28 -20.42 -7.72
C LEU A 42 29.50 -20.58 -8.63
N ALA A 43 29.50 -21.59 -9.54
CA ALA A 43 30.57 -21.82 -10.48
C ALA A 43 30.60 -20.81 -11.65
N SER A 44 29.50 -20.13 -11.93
CA SER A 44 29.38 -19.12 -13.00
C SER A 44 29.46 -17.67 -12.49
N GLY A 45 29.73 -17.48 -11.19
CA GLY A 45 29.82 -16.15 -10.60
C GLY A 45 31.16 -15.49 -10.85
N ASP A 46 31.21 -14.48 -11.69
CA ASP A 46 32.39 -13.62 -11.93
C ASP A 46 32.48 -12.43 -10.97
N GLY A 47 31.70 -12.45 -9.88
CA GLY A 47 31.67 -11.39 -8.88
C GLY A 47 32.87 -11.41 -7.91
N PRO A 48 33.15 -10.31 -7.21
CA PRO A 48 34.16 -10.30 -6.17
C PRO A 48 33.83 -11.32 -5.08
N VAL A 49 34.86 -11.94 -4.51
CA VAL A 49 34.71 -12.89 -3.42
C VAL A 49 34.08 -12.16 -2.23
N ILE A 50 32.92 -12.65 -1.81
CA ILE A 50 32.23 -12.13 -0.62
C ILE A 50 32.89 -12.78 0.61
N ASP A 51 33.37 -11.95 1.54
CA ASP A 51 33.76 -12.42 2.85
C ASP A 51 32.53 -12.92 3.61
N ALA A 52 32.40 -14.23 3.73
CA ALA A 52 31.23 -14.87 4.31
C ALA A 52 31.09 -14.55 5.82
N ASP A 53 32.19 -14.38 6.53
CA ASP A 53 32.18 -14.07 7.96
C ASP A 53 31.75 -12.60 8.18
N ALA A 54 32.31 -11.67 7.44
CA ALA A 54 31.92 -10.27 7.47
C ALA A 54 30.43 -10.09 7.02
N TRP A 55 29.98 -10.90 6.07
CA TRP A 55 28.57 -10.90 5.65
C TRP A 55 27.64 -11.48 6.73
N ALA A 56 28.04 -12.55 7.40
CA ALA A 56 27.27 -13.17 8.48
C ALA A 56 27.20 -12.29 9.75
N GLU A 57 28.25 -11.49 10.01
CA GLU A 57 28.28 -10.51 11.10
C GLU A 57 27.51 -9.21 10.75
N GLY A 58 27.14 -9.05 9.49
CA GLY A 58 26.34 -7.93 9.03
C GLY A 58 25.00 -7.85 9.78
N ALA A 59 24.64 -6.67 10.25
CA ALA A 59 23.37 -6.47 10.97
C ALA A 59 22.18 -6.87 10.08
N TYR A 60 21.48 -7.93 10.48
CA TYR A 60 20.25 -8.34 9.81
C TYR A 60 19.17 -7.28 10.01
N ARG A 61 18.81 -6.60 8.93
CA ARG A 61 17.74 -5.57 8.91
C ARG A 61 16.62 -6.03 7.97
N PRO A 62 15.67 -6.85 8.44
CA PRO A 62 14.55 -7.28 7.60
C PRO A 62 13.70 -6.08 7.18
N THR A 63 13.18 -6.10 5.94
CA THR A 63 12.20 -5.11 5.52
C THR A 63 10.97 -5.25 6.42
N PRO A 64 10.45 -4.17 7.03
CA PRO A 64 9.26 -4.24 7.85
C PRO A 64 8.09 -4.76 7.02
N SER A 65 7.25 -5.54 7.64
CA SER A 65 5.96 -5.92 7.04
C SER A 65 5.10 -4.68 6.85
N ILE A 66 4.11 -4.75 5.96
CA ILE A 66 3.17 -3.64 5.74
C ILE A 66 2.44 -3.25 7.05
N ILE A 67 2.26 -4.20 7.95
CA ILE A 67 1.65 -3.97 9.27
C ILE A 67 2.57 -3.13 10.15
N GLU A 68 3.82 -3.55 10.32
CA GLU A 68 4.81 -2.81 11.12
C GLU A 68 5.04 -1.39 10.57
N ALA A 69 5.08 -1.26 9.24
CA ALA A 69 5.17 0.03 8.58
C ALA A 69 3.95 0.91 8.87
N ALA A 70 2.73 0.36 8.77
CA ALA A 70 1.51 1.08 9.07
C ALA A 70 1.42 1.50 10.55
N GLU A 71 1.81 0.63 11.49
CA GLU A 71 1.87 0.94 12.92
C GLU A 71 2.85 2.08 13.22
N ALA A 72 4.01 2.07 12.57
CA ALA A 72 5.01 3.12 12.71
C ALA A 72 4.52 4.47 12.14
N LEU A 73 3.91 4.48 10.95
CA LEU A 73 3.31 5.67 10.35
C LEU A 73 2.17 6.24 11.21
N TYR A 74 1.30 5.36 11.70
CA TYR A 74 0.21 5.75 12.59
C TYR A 74 0.71 6.32 13.93
N ALA A 75 1.89 5.86 14.38
CA ALA A 75 2.58 6.41 15.53
C ALA A 75 3.26 7.76 15.26
N GLY A 76 3.25 8.25 14.01
CA GLY A 76 3.87 9.49 13.61
C GLY A 76 5.37 9.40 13.33
N HIS A 77 5.88 8.19 13.05
CA HIS A 77 7.26 8.03 12.56
C HIS A 77 7.35 8.43 11.10
N ASP A 78 8.48 9.01 10.72
CA ASP A 78 8.76 9.38 9.34
C ASP A 78 9.01 8.12 8.48
N VAL A 79 8.66 8.20 7.20
CA VAL A 79 8.92 7.16 6.19
C VAL A 79 10.39 6.79 6.11
N THR A 80 11.29 7.74 6.33
CA THR A 80 12.74 7.53 6.37
C THR A 80 13.17 6.57 7.48
N ALA A 81 12.48 6.59 8.62
CA ALA A 81 12.73 5.68 9.73
C ALA A 81 12.25 4.24 9.44
N ILE A 82 11.31 4.08 8.51
CA ILE A 82 10.68 2.81 8.16
C ILE A 82 11.38 2.16 6.97
N SER A 83 11.80 2.97 6.00
CA SER A 83 12.53 2.49 4.82
C SER A 83 13.97 2.13 5.17
N ARG A 84 14.39 0.93 4.78
CA ARG A 84 15.71 0.39 5.15
C ARG A 84 16.76 0.50 4.06
N SER A 85 16.40 1.03 2.90
CA SER A 85 17.35 1.43 1.88
C SER A 85 17.29 2.94 1.69
N GLU A 86 18.44 3.59 1.61
CA GLU A 86 18.52 5.04 1.36
C GLU A 86 17.77 5.43 0.07
N ALA A 87 17.94 4.65 -1.01
CA ALA A 87 17.24 4.87 -2.26
C ALA A 87 15.71 4.70 -2.13
N GLY A 88 15.25 3.73 -1.33
CA GLY A 88 13.82 3.54 -1.05
C GLY A 88 13.24 4.69 -0.23
N ALA A 89 13.95 5.14 0.79
CA ALA A 89 13.57 6.29 1.62
C ALA A 89 13.48 7.57 0.78
N GLU A 90 14.47 7.83 -0.06
CA GLU A 90 14.49 9.00 -0.93
C GLU A 90 13.31 8.99 -1.93
N ASN A 91 13.06 7.86 -2.59
CA ASN A 91 11.94 7.75 -3.53
C ASN A 91 10.59 7.93 -2.85
N LEU A 92 10.39 7.35 -1.66
CA LEU A 92 9.16 7.52 -0.89
C LEU A 92 8.97 8.98 -0.47
N SER A 93 10.02 9.63 0.03
CA SER A 93 9.98 11.03 0.42
C SER A 93 9.71 11.96 -0.77
N ARG A 94 10.34 11.72 -1.91
CA ARG A 94 10.10 12.48 -3.14
C ARG A 94 8.65 12.34 -3.62
N THR A 95 8.12 11.12 -3.60
CA THR A 95 6.72 10.85 -3.98
C THR A 95 5.75 11.54 -3.02
N ALA A 96 5.96 11.39 -1.71
CA ALA A 96 5.13 12.04 -0.70
C ALA A 96 5.15 13.56 -0.83
N ASN A 97 6.33 14.16 -1.00
CA ASN A 97 6.48 15.61 -1.18
C ASN A 97 5.80 16.11 -2.47
N ALA A 98 5.91 15.36 -3.58
CA ALA A 98 5.26 15.71 -4.83
C ALA A 98 3.72 15.72 -4.69
N ILE A 99 3.15 14.70 -4.02
CA ILE A 99 1.70 14.65 -3.76
C ILE A 99 1.30 15.78 -2.81
N ALA A 100 2.05 16.02 -1.73
CA ALA A 100 1.79 17.10 -0.78
C ALA A 100 1.79 18.47 -1.46
N ALA A 101 2.69 18.70 -2.41
CA ALA A 101 2.71 19.93 -3.21
C ALA A 101 1.45 20.09 -4.06
N VAL A 102 0.94 19.01 -4.67
CA VAL A 102 -0.34 19.04 -5.41
C VAL A 102 -1.50 19.33 -4.47
N VAL A 103 -1.56 18.67 -3.31
CA VAL A 103 -2.60 18.90 -2.30
C VAL A 103 -2.60 20.36 -1.84
N ALA A 104 -1.43 20.90 -1.50
CA ALA A 104 -1.30 22.31 -1.08
C ALA A 104 -1.76 23.29 -2.17
N ARG A 105 -1.42 23.02 -3.44
CA ARG A 105 -1.85 23.82 -4.57
C ARG A 105 -3.36 23.77 -4.75
N MET A 106 -3.97 22.59 -4.75
CA MET A 106 -5.42 22.46 -4.92
C MET A 106 -6.19 23.13 -3.80
N ARG A 107 -5.71 23.02 -2.57
CA ARG A 107 -6.27 23.75 -1.42
C ARG A 107 -6.25 25.26 -1.63
N THR A 108 -5.15 25.81 -2.09
CA THR A 108 -4.98 27.26 -2.28
C THR A 108 -5.77 27.79 -3.46
N GLU A 109 -5.82 27.05 -4.57
CA GLU A 109 -6.45 27.46 -5.82
C GLU A 109 -7.95 27.12 -5.89
N GLY A 110 -8.46 26.29 -4.97
CA GLY A 110 -9.83 25.78 -5.02
C GLY A 110 -10.05 24.78 -6.18
N GLY A 111 -9.01 24.02 -6.54
CA GLY A 111 -9.01 23.15 -7.70
C GLY A 111 -9.20 21.68 -7.37
N LYS A 112 -9.29 20.85 -8.42
CA LYS A 112 -9.37 19.40 -8.32
C LYS A 112 -8.25 18.73 -9.10
N ALA A 113 -7.64 17.66 -8.56
CA ALA A 113 -6.54 16.97 -9.22
C ALA A 113 -6.62 15.46 -9.08
N ILE A 114 -6.08 14.77 -10.09
CA ILE A 114 -5.83 13.32 -10.05
C ILE A 114 -4.32 13.11 -10.18
N CYS A 115 -3.75 12.36 -9.25
CA CYS A 115 -2.35 11.97 -9.25
C CYS A 115 -2.23 10.48 -9.56
N PHE A 116 -1.41 10.11 -10.53
CA PHE A 116 -1.07 8.71 -10.81
C PHE A 116 0.33 8.42 -10.29
N VAL A 117 0.44 7.48 -9.35
CA VAL A 117 1.71 6.99 -8.81
C VAL A 117 1.95 5.60 -9.38
N THR A 118 2.87 5.50 -10.32
CA THR A 118 3.23 4.24 -10.97
C THR A 118 4.56 3.70 -10.45
N GLY A 119 4.77 2.40 -10.55
CA GLY A 119 6.04 1.78 -10.18
C GLY A 119 5.93 0.25 -10.13
N VAL A 120 7.10 -0.39 -10.22
CA VAL A 120 7.20 -1.85 -10.16
C VAL A 120 6.67 -2.43 -8.84
N PRO A 121 6.30 -3.72 -8.81
CA PRO A 121 5.96 -4.40 -7.55
C PRO A 121 7.08 -4.24 -6.51
N GLY A 122 6.70 -3.93 -5.27
CA GLY A 122 7.66 -3.70 -4.19
C GLY A 122 8.27 -2.29 -4.13
N ALA A 123 7.95 -1.37 -5.04
CA ALA A 123 8.46 0.01 -5.03
C ALA A 123 7.95 0.88 -3.87
N GLY A 124 7.10 0.33 -2.99
CA GLY A 124 6.59 1.05 -1.81
C GLY A 124 5.35 1.92 -2.05
N LYS A 125 4.63 1.76 -3.18
CA LYS A 125 3.43 2.56 -3.50
C LYS A 125 2.39 2.56 -2.39
N THR A 126 2.00 1.37 -1.91
CA THR A 126 1.04 1.22 -0.80
C THR A 126 1.53 1.92 0.46
N LEU A 127 2.84 1.85 0.75
CA LEU A 127 3.45 2.54 1.89
C LEU A 127 3.38 4.06 1.74
N ALA A 128 3.64 4.58 0.54
CA ALA A 128 3.49 6.01 0.24
C ALA A 128 2.04 6.49 0.43
N GLY A 129 1.07 5.68 -0.01
CA GLY A 129 -0.35 5.98 0.20
C GLY A 129 -0.76 5.95 1.67
N LEU A 130 -0.33 4.94 2.43
CA LEU A 130 -0.58 4.87 3.87
C LEU A 130 0.07 6.03 4.62
N ASN A 131 1.30 6.41 4.26
CA ASN A 131 1.96 7.58 4.83
C ASN A 131 1.10 8.84 4.66
N LEU A 132 0.60 9.08 3.44
CA LEU A 132 -0.26 10.22 3.15
C LEU A 132 -1.57 10.17 3.96
N ALA A 133 -2.19 8.98 4.09
CA ALA A 133 -3.43 8.81 4.87
C ALA A 133 -3.23 9.01 6.38
N CYS A 134 -2.05 8.65 6.89
CA CYS A 134 -1.68 8.83 8.31
C CYS A 134 -1.24 10.25 8.64
N GLN A 135 -0.76 11.02 7.66
CA GLN A 135 -0.33 12.40 7.87
C GLN A 135 -1.52 13.29 8.26
N ARG A 136 -1.26 14.18 9.21
CA ARG A 136 -2.19 15.25 9.61
C ARG A 136 -1.59 16.58 9.26
N HIS A 137 -2.40 17.44 8.69
CA HIS A 137 -1.98 18.81 8.52
C HIS A 137 -2.17 19.57 9.85
N PRO A 138 -1.12 20.14 10.43
CA PRO A 138 -1.24 20.82 11.74
C PRO A 138 -2.26 21.97 11.72
N ASP A 139 -2.31 22.72 10.62
CA ASP A 139 -3.17 23.88 10.46
C ASP A 139 -4.59 23.55 9.95
N HIS A 140 -4.81 22.30 9.53
CA HIS A 140 -6.07 21.83 8.95
C HIS A 140 -6.44 20.44 9.47
N PRO A 141 -6.71 20.29 10.77
CA PRO A 141 -7.02 19.01 11.40
C PRO A 141 -8.34 18.40 10.92
N GLU A 142 -9.23 19.20 10.34
CA GLU A 142 -10.50 18.79 9.76
C GLU A 142 -10.35 18.16 8.37
N GLU A 143 -9.23 18.39 7.69
CA GLU A 143 -8.97 17.79 6.39
C GLU A 143 -8.51 16.34 6.54
N HIS A 144 -9.25 15.45 5.93
CA HIS A 144 -9.01 14.03 6.04
C HIS A 144 -8.58 13.45 4.70
N ALA A 145 -7.54 12.62 4.75
CA ALA A 145 -7.21 11.68 3.69
C ALA A 145 -7.77 10.31 4.04
N VAL A 146 -8.31 9.59 3.06
CA VAL A 146 -8.76 8.21 3.19
C VAL A 146 -8.00 7.30 2.24
N PHE A 147 -7.54 6.16 2.75
CA PHE A 147 -6.91 5.10 1.98
C PHE A 147 -7.95 4.04 1.64
N LEU A 148 -8.18 3.86 0.35
CA LEU A 148 -9.13 2.90 -0.19
C LEU A 148 -8.39 1.76 -0.89
N SER A 149 -8.75 0.52 -0.58
CA SER A 149 -8.23 -0.64 -1.28
C SER A 149 -9.34 -1.64 -1.61
N GLY A 150 -9.29 -2.25 -2.79
CA GLY A 150 -10.14 -3.38 -3.17
C GLY A 150 -9.76 -4.69 -2.45
N ASN A 151 -8.60 -4.74 -1.80
CA ASN A 151 -8.13 -5.90 -1.05
C ASN A 151 -8.72 -5.92 0.37
N GLY A 152 -9.94 -6.44 0.51
CA GLY A 152 -10.66 -6.52 1.78
C GLY A 152 -9.85 -7.14 2.93
N PRO A 153 -9.20 -8.30 2.75
CA PRO A 153 -8.32 -8.90 3.76
C PRO A 153 -7.20 -7.95 4.23
N LEU A 154 -6.55 -7.23 3.33
CA LEU A 154 -5.52 -6.25 3.68
C LEU A 154 -6.10 -5.12 4.55
N VAL A 155 -7.24 -4.57 4.15
CA VAL A 155 -7.93 -3.51 4.90
C VAL A 155 -8.23 -3.98 6.32
N GLN A 156 -8.83 -5.17 6.48
CA GLN A 156 -9.18 -5.72 7.80
C GLN A 156 -7.95 -5.93 8.68
N VAL A 157 -6.86 -6.47 8.12
CA VAL A 157 -5.61 -6.70 8.86
C VAL A 157 -4.99 -5.38 9.31
N LEU A 158 -4.94 -4.37 8.45
CA LEU A 158 -4.42 -3.05 8.79
C LEU A 158 -5.26 -2.38 9.87
N GLN A 159 -6.58 -2.36 9.72
CA GLN A 159 -7.50 -1.77 10.70
C GLN A 159 -7.34 -2.44 12.07
N GLU A 160 -7.28 -3.77 12.13
CA GLU A 160 -7.16 -4.51 13.38
C GLU A 160 -5.78 -4.30 14.04
N ALA A 161 -4.69 -4.30 13.24
CA ALA A 161 -3.35 -4.04 13.76
C ALA A 161 -3.26 -2.64 14.39
N LEU A 162 -3.75 -1.61 13.71
CA LEU A 162 -3.74 -0.24 14.22
C LEU A 162 -4.66 -0.07 15.44
N ARG A 163 -5.81 -0.77 15.48
CA ARG A 163 -6.68 -0.78 16.66
C ARG A 163 -5.99 -1.40 17.89
N ARG A 164 -5.27 -2.52 17.68
CA ARG A 164 -4.51 -3.17 18.77
C ARG A 164 -3.37 -2.29 19.26
N ASP A 165 -2.62 -1.69 18.35
CA ASP A 165 -1.55 -0.75 18.70
C ASP A 165 -2.09 0.46 19.47
N GLY A 166 -3.19 1.05 19.02
CA GLY A 166 -3.86 2.14 19.71
C GLY A 166 -4.32 1.76 21.14
N LYS A 167 -4.91 0.57 21.31
CA LYS A 167 -5.29 0.05 22.64
C LYS A 167 -4.08 -0.17 23.54
N ARG A 168 -3.00 -0.75 23.00
CA ARG A 168 -1.75 -0.98 23.74
C ARG A 168 -1.13 0.33 24.21
N LYS A 169 -1.09 1.35 23.36
CA LYS A 169 -0.54 2.67 23.71
C LYS A 169 -1.38 3.39 24.74
N ARG A 170 -2.71 3.30 24.68
CA ARG A 170 -3.62 3.86 25.71
C ARG A 170 -3.46 3.20 27.08
N ALA A 171 -2.96 1.97 27.13
CA ALA A 171 -2.71 1.26 28.38
C ALA A 171 -1.36 1.60 29.05
N LEU A 172 -0.50 2.38 28.39
CA LEU A 172 0.81 2.78 28.92
C LEU A 172 0.68 4.07 29.73
N PRO A 173 1.09 4.08 31.02
CA PRO A 173 0.87 5.20 31.94
C PRO A 173 1.61 6.49 31.59
N ASP A 174 2.68 6.43 30.77
CA ASP A 174 3.57 7.54 30.47
C ASP A 174 3.34 8.21 29.10
N LEU A 175 2.27 7.88 28.39
CA LEU A 175 1.96 8.51 27.11
C LEU A 175 1.21 9.84 27.34
N PRO A 176 1.72 10.96 26.81
CA PRO A 176 1.01 12.23 26.90
C PRO A 176 -0.41 12.11 26.34
N GLU A 177 -1.41 12.53 27.11
CA GLU A 177 -2.84 12.51 26.70
C GLU A 177 -3.09 13.09 25.31
N ALA A 178 -2.30 14.09 24.91
CA ALA A 178 -2.35 14.69 23.58
C ALA A 178 -2.11 13.70 22.42
N ARG A 179 -1.28 12.68 22.61
CA ARG A 179 -1.05 11.62 21.61
C ARG A 179 -2.20 10.61 21.55
N ILE A 180 -2.90 10.40 22.67
CA ILE A 180 -4.04 9.48 22.77
C ILE A 180 -5.27 10.10 22.11
N LEU A 181 -5.53 11.38 22.34
CA LEU A 181 -6.66 12.13 21.77
C LEU A 181 -6.52 12.37 20.26
N GLN A 182 -5.31 12.29 19.70
CA GLN A 182 -5.06 12.50 18.28
C GLN A 182 -5.16 11.24 17.42
N ALA A 183 -5.31 10.05 18.01
CA ALA A 183 -5.43 8.81 17.25
C ALA A 183 -6.81 8.73 16.56
N ARG A 184 -6.84 8.87 15.23
CA ARG A 184 -8.06 8.59 14.44
C ARG A 184 -8.36 7.09 14.54
N GLU A 185 -9.66 6.77 14.59
CA GLU A 185 -10.07 5.37 14.46
C GLU A 185 -9.63 4.85 13.07
N PRO A 186 -8.97 3.68 12.99
CA PRO A 186 -8.44 3.17 11.74
C PRO A 186 -9.50 3.04 10.64
N ASP A 187 -10.73 2.71 11.00
CA ASP A 187 -11.85 2.58 10.07
C ASP A 187 -12.25 3.90 9.41
N ALA A 188 -11.88 5.03 10.02
CA ALA A 188 -12.19 6.35 9.47
C ALA A 188 -11.27 6.75 8.31
N PHE A 189 -10.09 6.13 8.18
CA PHE A 189 -9.13 6.53 7.14
C PHE A 189 -8.52 5.35 6.34
N ILE A 190 -8.79 4.11 6.71
CA ILE A 190 -8.47 2.91 5.92
C ILE A 190 -9.77 2.18 5.66
N GLN A 191 -10.21 2.12 4.41
CA GLN A 191 -11.51 1.56 4.07
C GLN A 191 -11.41 0.65 2.85
N ASN A 192 -12.38 -0.28 2.74
CA ASN A 192 -12.60 -0.98 1.49
C ASN A 192 -13.32 -0.04 0.50
N VAL A 193 -12.85 -0.01 -0.74
CA VAL A 193 -13.44 0.83 -1.79
C VAL A 193 -14.93 0.59 -1.99
N HIS A 194 -15.41 -0.65 -1.78
CA HIS A 194 -16.82 -0.97 -1.87
C HIS A 194 -17.67 -0.34 -0.76
N HIS A 195 -17.11 -0.18 0.46
CA HIS A 195 -17.79 0.52 1.55
C HIS A 195 -17.90 2.01 1.24
N PHE A 196 -16.82 2.62 0.78
CA PHE A 196 -16.83 4.02 0.34
C PHE A 196 -17.87 4.24 -0.78
N ARG A 197 -17.90 3.37 -1.81
CA ARG A 197 -18.92 3.43 -2.83
C ARG A 197 -20.34 3.38 -2.26
N ASP A 198 -20.60 2.39 -1.39
CA ASP A 198 -21.94 2.18 -0.83
C ASP A 198 -22.38 3.36 0.05
N GLU A 199 -21.45 4.01 0.73
CA GLU A 199 -21.70 5.19 1.54
C GLU A 199 -22.14 6.41 0.72
N TYR A 200 -21.58 6.56 -0.48
CA TYR A 200 -21.82 7.71 -1.35
C TYR A 200 -22.77 7.41 -2.54
N LEU A 201 -23.59 6.37 -2.46
CA LEU A 201 -24.59 6.08 -3.49
C LEU A 201 -25.64 7.19 -3.65
N ALA A 202 -25.98 7.89 -2.57
CA ALA A 202 -26.87 9.05 -2.64
C ALA A 202 -26.13 10.21 -3.35
N PRO A 203 -26.70 10.76 -4.44
CA PRO A 203 -26.01 11.74 -5.28
C PRO A 203 -25.78 13.10 -4.60
N ASP A 204 -26.55 13.43 -3.61
CA ASP A 204 -26.49 14.66 -2.82
C ASP A 204 -25.48 14.58 -1.66
N ARG A 205 -24.97 13.40 -1.36
CA ARG A 205 -23.99 13.23 -0.30
C ARG A 205 -22.60 13.65 -0.77
N VAL A 206 -22.10 14.73 -0.19
CA VAL A 206 -20.76 15.24 -0.43
C VAL A 206 -19.74 14.53 0.49
N PRO A 207 -18.59 14.05 -0.01
CA PRO A 207 -17.57 13.44 0.84
C PRO A 207 -16.97 14.47 1.80
N THR A 208 -16.65 14.01 3.01
CA THR A 208 -15.92 14.82 3.98
C THR A 208 -14.43 14.86 3.67
N GLU A 209 -13.94 13.84 2.97
CA GLU A 209 -12.56 13.68 2.58
C GLU A 209 -12.19 14.62 1.43
N HIS A 210 -11.07 15.31 1.58
CA HIS A 210 -10.49 16.12 0.49
C HIS A 210 -9.47 15.31 -0.32
N VAL A 211 -8.86 14.30 0.28
CA VAL A 211 -7.85 13.47 -0.36
C VAL A 211 -8.26 12.01 -0.29
N VAL A 212 -8.34 11.36 -1.43
CA VAL A 212 -8.59 9.92 -1.55
C VAL A 212 -7.38 9.25 -2.16
N ILE A 213 -6.85 8.22 -1.50
CA ILE A 213 -5.81 7.35 -2.01
C ILE A 213 -6.44 6.04 -2.43
N PHE A 214 -6.36 5.70 -3.71
CA PHE A 214 -6.90 4.47 -4.26
C PHE A 214 -5.76 3.49 -4.58
N ASP A 215 -5.60 2.50 -3.72
CA ASP A 215 -4.56 1.48 -3.85
C ASP A 215 -4.94 0.40 -4.85
N GLU A 216 -3.95 -0.08 -5.63
CA GLU A 216 -4.13 -1.06 -6.70
C GLU A 216 -5.20 -0.61 -7.72
N ALA A 217 -5.22 0.68 -8.07
CA ALA A 217 -6.27 1.27 -8.91
C ALA A 217 -6.45 0.58 -10.28
N GLN A 218 -5.40 -0.10 -10.80
CA GLN A 218 -5.49 -0.90 -12.03
C GLN A 218 -6.37 -2.16 -11.88
N ARG A 219 -6.68 -2.57 -10.65
CA ARG A 219 -7.57 -3.72 -10.36
C ARG A 219 -9.02 -3.33 -10.13
N ALA A 220 -9.33 -2.05 -10.24
CA ALA A 220 -10.68 -1.54 -10.08
C ALA A 220 -11.64 -2.17 -11.09
N TRP A 221 -12.87 -2.34 -10.66
CA TRP A 221 -13.90 -2.92 -11.51
C TRP A 221 -14.29 -1.99 -12.63
N ASP A 222 -14.38 -2.54 -13.82
CA ASP A 222 -14.91 -1.84 -14.98
C ASP A 222 -16.44 -1.58 -14.84
N ARG A 223 -17.00 -0.85 -15.79
CA ARG A 223 -18.41 -0.50 -15.81
C ARG A 223 -19.32 -1.73 -15.81
N ALA A 224 -18.99 -2.77 -16.59
CA ALA A 224 -19.83 -3.96 -16.71
C ALA A 224 -19.86 -4.74 -15.38
N MET A 225 -18.70 -4.96 -14.75
CA MET A 225 -18.58 -5.65 -13.48
C MET A 225 -19.31 -4.90 -12.36
N THR A 226 -19.08 -3.58 -12.27
CA THR A 226 -19.67 -2.75 -11.22
C THR A 226 -21.17 -2.69 -11.35
N SER A 227 -21.70 -2.40 -12.57
CA SER A 227 -23.13 -2.31 -12.82
C SER A 227 -23.85 -3.64 -12.57
N ASP A 228 -23.24 -4.77 -12.97
CA ASP A 228 -23.79 -6.10 -12.71
C ASP A 228 -23.85 -6.42 -11.21
N PHE A 229 -22.79 -6.12 -10.45
CA PHE A 229 -22.79 -6.27 -9.01
C PHE A 229 -23.86 -5.40 -8.34
N MET A 230 -23.95 -4.12 -8.73
CA MET A 230 -24.89 -3.17 -8.15
C MET A 230 -26.35 -3.60 -8.41
N ARG A 231 -26.63 -4.09 -9.60
CA ARG A 231 -27.95 -4.64 -9.94
C ARG A 231 -28.29 -5.86 -9.11
N ARG A 232 -27.36 -6.87 -9.05
CA ARG A 232 -27.66 -8.16 -8.40
C ARG A 232 -27.62 -8.11 -6.87
N LYS A 233 -26.70 -7.33 -6.30
CA LYS A 233 -26.46 -7.35 -4.86
C LYS A 233 -27.04 -6.16 -4.11
N LYS A 234 -27.27 -5.05 -4.79
CA LYS A 234 -27.75 -3.79 -4.19
C LYS A 234 -29.10 -3.34 -4.73
N GLY A 235 -29.65 -4.03 -5.74
CA GLY A 235 -30.92 -3.63 -6.37
C GLY A 235 -30.85 -2.31 -7.15
N GLN A 236 -29.66 -1.81 -7.42
CA GLN A 236 -29.41 -0.54 -8.11
C GLN A 236 -29.34 -0.77 -9.62
N THR A 237 -30.50 -0.81 -10.26
CA THR A 237 -30.62 -1.11 -11.70
C THR A 237 -30.16 0.03 -12.61
N ALA A 238 -30.17 1.26 -12.11
CA ALA A 238 -29.75 2.45 -12.86
C ALA A 238 -28.25 2.77 -12.72
N PHE A 239 -27.52 2.02 -11.90
CA PHE A 239 -26.07 2.25 -11.72
C PHE A 239 -25.32 1.81 -12.98
N ASP A 240 -24.61 2.75 -13.60
CA ASP A 240 -23.94 2.54 -14.88
C ASP A 240 -22.56 3.24 -14.96
N GLU A 241 -21.75 3.04 -13.93
CA GLU A 241 -20.40 3.59 -13.84
C GLU A 241 -19.36 2.50 -13.52
N SER A 242 -18.11 2.73 -13.91
CA SER A 242 -16.97 1.95 -13.41
C SER A 242 -16.65 2.38 -11.97
N GLU A 243 -15.95 1.53 -11.24
CA GLU A 243 -15.54 1.85 -9.86
C GLU A 243 -14.68 3.13 -9.77
N PRO A 244 -13.64 3.32 -10.65
CA PRO A 244 -12.91 4.59 -10.68
C PRO A 244 -13.77 5.77 -11.13
N GLY A 245 -14.66 5.57 -12.11
CA GLY A 245 -15.56 6.62 -12.57
C GLY A 245 -16.45 7.13 -11.46
N PHE A 246 -17.08 6.20 -10.73
CA PHE A 246 -17.90 6.54 -9.57
C PHE A 246 -17.11 7.24 -8.46
N LEU A 247 -15.89 6.76 -8.13
CA LEU A 247 -15.03 7.40 -7.15
C LEU A 247 -14.74 8.87 -7.53
N LEU A 248 -14.41 9.10 -8.79
CA LEU A 248 -14.15 10.46 -9.29
C LEU A 248 -15.40 11.32 -9.24
N SER A 249 -16.59 10.77 -9.63
CA SER A 249 -17.85 11.51 -9.57
C SER A 249 -18.23 11.89 -8.14
N VAL A 250 -17.94 11.04 -7.16
CA VAL A 250 -18.13 11.34 -5.73
C VAL A 250 -17.22 12.48 -5.29
N MET A 251 -15.93 12.40 -5.58
CA MET A 251 -14.97 13.43 -5.19
C MET A 251 -15.25 14.76 -5.90
N ASP A 252 -15.78 14.71 -7.11
CA ASP A 252 -16.17 15.92 -7.86
C ASP A 252 -17.35 16.70 -7.24
N ARG A 253 -18.11 16.08 -6.33
CA ARG A 253 -19.18 16.76 -5.56
C ARG A 253 -18.65 17.79 -4.55
N ARG A 254 -17.35 17.72 -4.18
CA ARG A 254 -16.75 18.71 -3.31
C ARG A 254 -16.79 20.09 -3.96
N PRO A 255 -17.34 21.12 -3.26
CA PRO A 255 -17.48 22.47 -3.85
C PRO A 255 -16.19 23.26 -3.85
N ASP A 256 -15.23 22.89 -3.00
CA ASP A 256 -13.99 23.60 -2.74
C ASP A 256 -12.80 22.99 -3.51
N TRP A 257 -12.18 21.96 -2.97
CA TRP A 257 -11.06 21.28 -3.61
C TRP A 257 -11.02 19.80 -3.27
N CYS A 258 -10.40 19.01 -4.12
CA CYS A 258 -10.09 17.62 -3.80
C CYS A 258 -8.90 17.08 -4.61
N VAL A 259 -8.29 16.01 -4.08
CA VAL A 259 -7.22 15.27 -4.76
C VAL A 259 -7.50 13.78 -4.69
N VAL A 260 -7.45 13.11 -5.84
CA VAL A 260 -7.50 11.64 -5.93
C VAL A 260 -6.11 11.13 -6.31
N VAL A 261 -5.53 10.26 -5.49
CA VAL A 261 -4.23 9.64 -5.72
C VAL A 261 -4.43 8.18 -6.08
N CYS A 262 -4.15 7.81 -7.31
CA CYS A 262 -4.24 6.44 -7.81
C CYS A 262 -2.88 5.76 -7.76
N LEU A 263 -2.74 4.72 -6.93
CA LEU A 263 -1.53 3.89 -6.88
C LEU A 263 -1.69 2.74 -7.88
N ILE A 264 -0.82 2.70 -8.88
CA ILE A 264 -0.92 1.77 -10.01
C ILE A 264 0.30 0.84 -10.02
N GLY A 265 0.03 -0.48 -9.91
CA GLY A 265 1.00 -1.52 -10.14
C GLY A 265 1.08 -1.90 -11.62
N GLU A 266 2.27 -2.31 -12.07
CA GLU A 266 2.48 -2.89 -13.40
C GLU A 266 2.15 -4.39 -13.39
#